data_f0c3ae9adb81bc9214fffe517e6cfc12
#
_entry.id   f0c3ae9adb81bc9214fffe517e6cfc12
#
_cell.length_a   1.000
_cell.length_b   1.000
_cell.length_c   1.000
_cell.angle_alpha   90.00
_cell.angle_beta   90.00
_cell.angle_gamma   90.00
#
_symmetry.space_group_name_H-M   'P 1'
#
loop_
_entity.id
_entity.type
_entity.pdbx_description
1 polymer ?
#
loop_
_entity_poly.entity_id
_entity_poly.type
_entity_poly.pdbx_seq_one_letter_code
_entity_poly.pdbx_strand_id
1 'polypeptide(L)'
;MTKTEELYAYAEEQGYPVIEPPPDGTIDSMAMLSPRGTPCIFFRPDGYTAAEQNERLCHEIGHCAEGAFYTVLSAPTAREKCEEQARRWSYRKMIPLSALLSAFACGETEAWQIAERLSVPERMVREAAEYYRAAFSPVYLHSP
;
A
#
# COMPACT_ATOMS: atom_id res chain seq x y z
N MET A 1 -18.14 -2.12 -7.74
CA MET A 1 -16.74 -1.74 -8.03
C MET A 1 -15.79 -2.65 -7.27
N THR A 2 -14.80 -3.23 -7.95
CA THR A 2 -13.79 -4.04 -7.28
C THR A 2 -12.82 -3.14 -6.50
N LYS A 3 -12.04 -3.74 -5.59
CA LYS A 3 -10.99 -2.99 -4.88
C LYS A 3 -9.97 -2.39 -5.83
N THR A 4 -9.62 -3.13 -6.88
CA THR A 4 -8.70 -2.63 -7.90
C THR A 4 -9.27 -1.39 -8.59
N GLU A 5 -10.53 -1.44 -8.99
CA GLU A 5 -11.20 -0.30 -9.61
C GLU A 5 -11.28 0.90 -8.66
N GLU A 6 -11.54 0.64 -7.38
CA GLU A 6 -11.55 1.69 -6.36
C GLU A 6 -10.19 2.39 -6.23
N LEU A 7 -9.10 1.62 -6.29
CA LEU A 7 -7.76 2.16 -6.20
C LEU A 7 -7.42 3.03 -7.42
N TYR A 8 -7.76 2.58 -8.62
CA TYR A 8 -7.57 3.39 -9.83
C TYR A 8 -8.37 4.69 -9.76
N ALA A 9 -9.62 4.59 -9.32
CA ALA A 9 -10.49 5.76 -9.18
C ALA A 9 -9.93 6.74 -8.14
N TYR A 10 -9.42 6.22 -7.03
CA TYR A 10 -8.81 7.04 -5.99
C TYR A 10 -7.58 7.80 -6.53
N ALA A 11 -6.69 7.09 -7.23
CA ALA A 11 -5.50 7.71 -7.82
C ALA A 11 -5.88 8.82 -8.79
N GLU A 12 -6.86 8.59 -9.65
CA GLU A 12 -7.35 9.59 -10.60
C GLU A 12 -7.93 10.81 -9.87
N GLU A 13 -8.75 10.57 -8.86
CA GLU A 13 -9.37 11.63 -8.06
C GLU A 13 -8.32 12.49 -7.35
N GLN A 14 -7.23 11.89 -6.90
CA GLN A 14 -6.15 12.61 -6.24
C GLN A 14 -5.19 13.30 -7.23
N GLY A 15 -5.37 13.07 -8.51
CA GLY A 15 -4.48 13.65 -9.52
C GLY A 15 -3.18 12.91 -9.71
N TYR A 16 -3.15 11.60 -9.44
CA TYR A 16 -2.00 10.74 -9.66
C TYR A 16 -2.24 9.89 -10.92
N PRO A 17 -1.76 10.30 -12.11
CA PRO A 17 -1.95 9.50 -13.30
C PRO A 17 -1.31 8.12 -13.15
N VAL A 18 -2.03 7.08 -13.53
CA VAL A 18 -1.51 5.71 -13.56
C VAL A 18 -1.29 5.33 -15.02
N ILE A 19 -0.03 5.09 -15.35
CA ILE A 19 0.41 4.88 -16.73
C ILE A 19 1.04 3.49 -16.84
N GLU A 20 0.68 2.76 -17.90
CA GLU A 20 1.33 1.49 -18.16
C GLU A 20 2.76 1.74 -18.65
N PRO A 21 3.78 1.11 -18.03
CA PRO A 21 5.16 1.33 -18.44
C PRO A 21 5.46 0.69 -19.78
N PRO A 22 6.60 1.08 -20.44
CA PRO A 22 7.01 0.47 -21.69
C PRO A 22 7.11 -1.05 -21.59
N PRO A 23 6.84 -1.78 -22.70
CA PRO A 23 6.83 -3.25 -22.69
C PRO A 23 8.21 -3.91 -22.60
N ASP A 24 9.29 -3.14 -22.50
CA ASP A 24 10.65 -3.66 -22.41
C ASP A 24 10.95 -4.35 -21.07
N GLY A 25 10.06 -4.25 -20.09
CA GLY A 25 10.18 -4.93 -18.82
C GLY A 25 11.15 -4.30 -17.82
N THR A 26 11.71 -3.13 -18.13
CA THR A 26 12.64 -2.45 -17.21
C THR A 26 11.93 -1.82 -16.02
N ILE A 27 10.65 -1.48 -16.15
CA ILE A 27 9.84 -0.90 -15.07
C ILE A 27 8.61 -1.76 -14.88
N ASP A 28 8.39 -2.23 -13.67
CA ASP A 28 7.21 -3.01 -13.32
C ASP A 28 6.17 -2.14 -12.60
N SER A 29 6.58 -1.51 -11.50
CA SER A 29 5.76 -0.49 -10.83
C SER A 29 6.69 0.54 -10.18
N MET A 30 6.30 1.81 -10.25
CA MET A 30 7.11 2.89 -9.73
C MET A 30 6.27 4.15 -9.58
N ALA A 31 6.43 4.85 -8.47
CA ALA A 31 5.89 6.18 -8.28
C ALA A 31 7.03 7.19 -8.44
N MET A 32 6.76 8.30 -9.11
CA MET A 32 7.79 9.31 -9.35
C MET A 32 7.16 10.69 -9.55
N LEU A 33 8.00 11.72 -9.47
CA LEU A 33 7.59 13.07 -9.82
C LEU A 33 7.95 13.31 -11.29
N SER A 34 7.03 13.91 -12.03
CA SER A 34 7.30 14.38 -13.39
C SER A 34 8.29 15.56 -13.33
N PRO A 35 8.88 15.98 -14.45
CA PRO A 35 9.73 17.16 -14.47
C PRO A 35 9.09 18.42 -13.90
N ARG A 36 7.74 18.49 -13.93
CA ARG A 36 6.98 19.62 -13.37
C ARG A 36 6.60 19.41 -11.91
N GLY A 37 7.03 18.30 -11.30
CA GLY A 37 6.73 18.01 -9.91
C GLY A 37 5.36 17.36 -9.65
N THR A 38 4.71 16.85 -10.70
CA THR A 38 3.43 16.14 -10.56
C THR A 38 3.69 14.68 -10.21
N PRO A 39 3.09 14.15 -9.12
CA PRO A 39 3.19 12.72 -8.82
C PRO A 39 2.56 11.90 -9.94
N CYS A 40 3.21 10.82 -10.33
CA CYS A 40 2.66 9.88 -11.30
C CYS A 40 3.11 8.45 -10.95
N ILE A 41 2.35 7.48 -11.46
CA ILE A 41 2.57 6.08 -11.15
C ILE A 41 2.71 5.30 -12.46
N PHE A 42 3.79 4.55 -12.59
CA PHE A 42 3.90 3.50 -13.61
C PHE A 42 3.48 2.19 -12.96
N PHE A 43 2.57 1.47 -13.59
CA PHE A 43 2.04 0.24 -13.01
C PHE A 43 1.69 -0.77 -14.12
N ARG A 44 2.24 -1.97 -13.99
CA ARG A 44 1.96 -3.10 -14.89
C ARG A 44 1.20 -4.18 -14.13
N PRO A 45 -0.07 -4.41 -14.45
CA PRO A 45 -0.87 -5.42 -13.74
C PRO A 45 -0.58 -6.86 -14.17
N ASP A 46 0.03 -7.07 -15.32
CA ASP A 46 0.20 -8.40 -15.91
C ASP A 46 0.99 -9.34 -15.01
N GLY A 47 0.51 -10.57 -14.89
CA GLY A 47 1.21 -11.61 -14.13
C GLY A 47 0.92 -11.61 -12.62
N TYR A 48 0.10 -10.70 -12.14
CA TYR A 48 -0.27 -10.60 -10.73
C TYR A 48 -1.73 -10.93 -10.50
N THR A 49 -2.03 -11.57 -9.36
CA THR A 49 -3.42 -11.76 -8.92
C THR A 49 -4.02 -10.40 -8.58
N ALA A 50 -5.35 -10.35 -8.47
CA ALA A 50 -6.03 -9.11 -8.07
C ALA A 50 -5.52 -8.60 -6.71
N ALA A 51 -5.32 -9.51 -5.74
CA ALA A 51 -4.79 -9.15 -4.43
C ALA A 51 -3.39 -8.55 -4.53
N GLU A 52 -2.51 -9.17 -5.31
CA GLU A 52 -1.16 -8.66 -5.52
C GLU A 52 -1.15 -7.31 -6.23
N GLN A 53 -2.03 -7.13 -7.22
CA GLN A 53 -2.19 -5.85 -7.91
C GLN A 53 -2.61 -4.76 -6.92
N ASN A 54 -3.55 -5.07 -6.04
CA ASN A 54 -4.05 -4.13 -5.04
C ASN A 54 -2.93 -3.69 -4.09
N GLU A 55 -2.14 -4.62 -3.61
CA GLU A 55 -1.01 -4.29 -2.74
C GLU A 55 -0.01 -3.39 -3.45
N ARG A 56 0.40 -3.78 -4.66
CA ARG A 56 1.43 -3.05 -5.41
C ARG A 56 0.95 -1.66 -5.81
N LEU A 57 -0.25 -1.54 -6.35
CA LEU A 57 -0.81 -0.25 -6.74
C LEU A 57 -0.99 0.66 -5.53
N CYS A 58 -1.52 0.12 -4.44
CA CYS A 58 -1.71 0.89 -3.22
C CYS A 58 -0.39 1.40 -2.65
N HIS A 59 0.67 0.60 -2.74
CA HIS A 59 2.01 1.01 -2.32
C HIS A 59 2.50 2.22 -3.12
N GLU A 60 2.33 2.20 -4.44
CA GLU A 60 2.74 3.32 -5.29
C GLU A 60 1.89 4.57 -5.02
N ILE A 61 0.59 4.39 -4.78
CA ILE A 61 -0.27 5.51 -4.36
C ILE A 61 0.24 6.08 -3.03
N GLY A 62 0.70 5.22 -2.14
CA GLY A 62 1.27 5.63 -0.85
C GLY A 62 2.49 6.54 -1.00
N HIS A 63 3.38 6.23 -1.93
CA HIS A 63 4.50 7.12 -2.24
C HIS A 63 4.01 8.51 -2.65
N CYS A 64 2.99 8.57 -3.50
CA CYS A 64 2.42 9.84 -3.94
C CYS A 64 1.73 10.58 -2.79
N ALA A 65 0.92 9.87 -2.00
CA ALA A 65 0.16 10.46 -0.91
C ALA A 65 1.05 11.03 0.20
N GLU A 66 2.17 10.37 0.49
CA GLU A 66 3.11 10.78 1.53
C GLU A 66 4.19 11.72 1.00
N GLY A 67 4.25 11.95 -0.31
CA GLY A 67 5.35 12.71 -0.90
C GLY A 67 6.70 12.02 -0.70
N ALA A 68 6.70 10.69 -0.61
CA ALA A 68 7.86 9.88 -0.26
C ALA A 68 8.56 9.38 -1.53
N PHE A 69 9.31 10.26 -2.16
CA PHE A 69 10.02 9.96 -3.41
C PHE A 69 11.52 9.94 -3.17
N TYR A 70 12.22 9.11 -3.93
CA TYR A 70 13.68 9.04 -3.90
C TYR A 70 14.21 8.75 -5.29
N THR A 71 15.52 8.97 -5.47
CA THR A 71 16.21 8.73 -6.74
C THR A 71 17.34 7.73 -6.52
N VAL A 72 18.00 7.32 -7.60
CA VAL A 72 19.18 6.45 -7.52
C VAL A 72 20.33 7.11 -6.74
N LEU A 73 20.30 8.42 -6.58
CA LEU A 73 21.32 9.16 -5.83
C LEU A 73 20.99 9.27 -4.35
N SER A 74 19.80 8.87 -3.93
CA SER A 74 19.40 8.94 -2.53
C SER A 74 20.17 7.93 -1.68
N ALA A 75 20.48 8.30 -0.44
CA ALA A 75 21.11 7.38 0.50
C ALA A 75 20.20 6.19 0.80
N PRO A 76 20.76 4.99 1.07
CA PRO A 76 19.95 3.81 1.38
C PRO A 76 18.97 4.01 2.53
N THR A 77 19.36 4.75 3.57
CA THR A 77 18.49 5.07 4.69
C THR A 77 17.31 5.93 4.29
N ALA A 78 17.54 6.90 3.41
CA ALA A 78 16.47 7.76 2.89
C ALA A 78 15.48 6.97 2.04
N ARG A 79 15.98 6.05 1.21
CA ARG A 79 15.14 5.16 0.40
C ARG A 79 14.26 4.28 1.27
N GLU A 80 14.87 3.63 2.28
CA GLU A 80 14.12 2.75 3.19
C GLU A 80 13.04 3.52 3.95
N LYS A 81 13.32 4.76 4.34
CA LYS A 81 12.32 5.61 4.99
C LYS A 81 11.14 5.88 4.08
N CYS A 82 11.38 6.19 2.82
CA CYS A 82 10.32 6.41 1.83
C CYS A 82 9.49 5.15 1.61
N GLU A 83 10.15 4.00 1.48
CA GLU A 83 9.47 2.71 1.30
C GLU A 83 8.61 2.37 2.51
N GLU A 84 9.12 2.61 3.71
CA GLU A 84 8.37 2.37 4.94
C GLU A 84 7.15 3.28 5.06
N GLN A 85 7.29 4.54 4.69
CA GLN A 85 6.16 5.48 4.69
C GLN A 85 5.06 5.01 3.74
N ALA A 86 5.44 4.56 2.54
CA ALA A 86 4.49 4.03 1.56
C ALA A 86 3.80 2.76 2.06
N ARG A 87 4.55 1.84 2.68
CA ARG A 87 4.00 0.60 3.26
C ARG A 87 2.97 0.90 4.33
N ARG A 88 3.31 1.79 5.27
CA ARG A 88 2.41 2.16 6.38
C ARG A 88 1.13 2.80 5.86
N TRP A 89 1.27 3.67 4.86
CA TRP A 89 0.11 4.28 4.23
C TRP A 89 -0.81 3.21 3.62
N SER A 90 -0.22 2.23 2.91
CA SER A 90 -0.99 1.17 2.27
C SER A 90 -1.71 0.29 3.29
N TYR A 91 -1.09 0.01 4.45
CA TYR A 91 -1.78 -0.73 5.51
C TYR A 91 -3.02 0.02 5.98
N ARG A 92 -2.87 1.30 6.27
CA ARG A 92 -4.01 2.12 6.75
C ARG A 92 -5.10 2.23 5.69
N LYS A 93 -4.74 2.29 4.43
CA LYS A 93 -5.70 2.42 3.33
C LYS A 93 -6.44 1.12 3.06
N MET A 94 -5.73 0.01 2.93
CA MET A 94 -6.31 -1.27 2.52
C MET A 94 -6.80 -2.10 3.70
N ILE A 95 -6.15 -1.98 4.85
CA ILE A 95 -6.44 -2.78 6.03
C ILE A 95 -6.57 -1.84 7.23
N PRO A 96 -7.57 -0.94 7.24
CA PRO A 96 -7.73 -0.04 8.39
C PRO A 96 -8.01 -0.84 9.66
N LEU A 97 -7.57 -0.31 10.80
CA LEU A 97 -7.75 -0.98 12.09
C LEU A 97 -9.21 -1.36 12.33
N SER A 98 -10.15 -0.49 11.96
CA SER A 98 -11.58 -0.76 12.08
C SER A 98 -12.00 -2.01 11.31
N ALA A 99 -11.39 -2.27 10.15
CA ALA A 99 -11.69 -3.46 9.35
C ALA A 99 -11.18 -4.73 10.03
N LEU A 100 -9.99 -4.69 10.66
CA LEU A 100 -9.47 -5.81 11.44
C LEU A 100 -10.35 -6.11 12.64
N LEU A 101 -10.72 -5.07 13.39
CA LEU A 101 -11.59 -5.24 14.56
C LEU A 101 -12.96 -5.77 14.18
N SER A 102 -13.51 -5.30 13.06
CA SER A 102 -14.79 -5.78 12.54
C SER A 102 -14.73 -7.25 12.14
N ALA A 103 -13.63 -7.66 11.49
CA ALA A 103 -13.42 -9.05 11.10
C ALA A 103 -13.36 -9.95 12.32
N PHE A 104 -12.60 -9.57 13.34
CA PHE A 104 -12.52 -10.33 14.59
C PHE A 104 -13.88 -10.44 15.27
N ALA A 105 -14.66 -9.37 15.30
CA ALA A 105 -16.00 -9.37 15.87
C ALA A 105 -16.95 -10.33 15.13
N CYS A 106 -16.71 -10.55 13.84
CA CYS A 106 -17.46 -11.50 13.01
C CYS A 106 -16.91 -12.93 13.08
N GLY A 107 -15.90 -13.18 13.90
CA GLY A 107 -15.30 -14.51 14.06
C GLY A 107 -14.23 -14.85 13.03
N GLU A 108 -13.82 -13.90 12.21
CA GLU A 108 -12.77 -14.10 11.23
C GLU A 108 -11.41 -13.83 11.88
N THR A 109 -10.76 -14.88 12.37
CA THR A 109 -9.53 -14.78 13.15
C THR A 109 -8.28 -15.17 12.34
N GLU A 110 -8.47 -15.80 11.17
CA GLU A 110 -7.36 -16.24 10.34
C GLU A 110 -7.00 -15.18 9.31
N ALA A 111 -5.71 -14.98 9.10
CA ALA A 111 -5.23 -13.96 8.15
C ALA A 111 -5.79 -14.17 6.74
N TRP A 112 -5.94 -15.42 6.30
CA TRP A 112 -6.46 -15.69 4.95
C TRP A 112 -7.91 -15.25 4.78
N GLN A 113 -8.72 -15.33 5.84
CA GLN A 113 -10.13 -14.90 5.80
C GLN A 113 -10.22 -13.39 5.60
N ILE A 114 -9.40 -12.66 6.34
CA ILE A 114 -9.35 -11.20 6.26
C ILE A 114 -8.79 -10.77 4.90
N ALA A 115 -7.74 -11.45 4.43
CA ALA A 115 -7.14 -11.19 3.13
C ALA A 115 -8.16 -11.33 2.00
N GLU A 116 -8.94 -12.39 2.04
CA GLU A 116 -9.99 -12.63 1.04
C GLU A 116 -11.07 -11.55 1.08
N ARG A 117 -11.50 -11.17 2.27
CA ARG A 117 -12.51 -10.11 2.46
C ARG A 117 -12.01 -8.77 1.91
N LEU A 118 -10.75 -8.42 2.15
CA LEU A 118 -10.20 -7.12 1.79
C LEU A 118 -9.50 -7.10 0.43
N SER A 119 -9.41 -8.25 -0.23
CA SER A 119 -8.75 -8.40 -1.55
C SER A 119 -7.29 -7.98 -1.51
N VAL A 120 -6.56 -8.47 -0.51
CA VAL A 120 -5.12 -8.23 -0.33
C VAL A 120 -4.41 -9.55 -0.08
N PRO A 121 -3.08 -9.62 -0.26
CA PRO A 121 -2.33 -10.83 0.08
C PRO A 121 -2.37 -11.10 1.59
N GLU A 122 -2.38 -12.37 1.95
CA GLU A 122 -2.40 -12.80 3.34
C GLU A 122 -1.22 -12.23 4.15
N ARG A 123 -0.04 -12.20 3.54
CA ARG A 123 1.16 -11.63 4.15
C ARG A 123 0.94 -10.17 4.55
N MET A 124 0.25 -9.40 3.71
CA MET A 124 -0.03 -7.99 4.00
C MET A 124 -0.92 -7.82 5.23
N VAL A 125 -1.88 -8.74 5.44
CA VAL A 125 -2.71 -8.73 6.65
C VAL A 125 -1.85 -8.92 7.90
N ARG A 126 -0.92 -9.87 7.86
CA ARG A 126 -0.01 -10.11 8.99
C ARG A 126 0.88 -8.91 9.27
N GLU A 127 1.42 -8.31 8.22
CA GLU A 127 2.26 -7.11 8.34
C GLU A 127 1.47 -5.93 8.92
N ALA A 128 0.25 -5.72 8.45
CA ALA A 128 -0.61 -4.65 8.96
C ALA A 128 -0.96 -4.86 10.43
N ALA A 129 -1.30 -6.09 10.81
CA ALA A 129 -1.59 -6.42 12.21
C ALA A 129 -0.39 -6.15 13.11
N GLU A 130 0.81 -6.52 12.67
CA GLU A 130 2.05 -6.25 13.41
C GLU A 130 2.33 -4.75 13.50
N TYR A 131 2.09 -4.01 12.44
CA TYR A 131 2.22 -2.55 12.43
C TYR A 131 1.31 -1.91 13.48
N TYR A 132 0.04 -2.31 13.55
CA TYR A 132 -0.89 -1.76 14.54
C TYR A 132 -0.51 -2.18 15.95
N ARG A 133 -0.09 -3.42 16.14
CA ARG A 133 0.34 -3.91 17.45
C ARG A 133 1.53 -3.11 17.97
N ALA A 134 2.53 -2.86 17.13
CA ALA A 134 3.70 -2.08 17.51
C ALA A 134 3.36 -0.63 17.82
N ALA A 135 2.38 -0.05 17.11
CA ALA A 135 1.99 1.34 17.30
C ALA A 135 1.25 1.57 18.62
N PHE A 136 0.43 0.61 19.05
CA PHE A 136 -0.43 0.79 20.23
C PHE A 136 0.03 0.05 21.47
N SER A 137 0.75 -1.06 21.31
CA SER A 137 1.18 -1.92 22.41
C SER A 137 1.95 -1.19 23.52
N PRO A 138 2.93 -0.31 23.22
CA PRO A 138 3.66 0.37 24.28
C PRO A 138 2.79 1.21 25.21
N VAL A 139 1.71 1.77 24.69
CA VAL A 139 0.79 2.61 25.48
C VAL A 139 0.04 1.78 26.51
N TYR A 140 -0.45 0.60 26.10
CA TYR A 140 -1.27 -0.25 26.96
C TYR A 140 -0.44 -1.13 27.91
N LEU A 141 0.73 -1.57 27.47
CA LEU A 141 1.58 -2.43 28.26
C LEU A 141 2.23 -1.71 29.45
N HIS A 142 2.37 -0.39 29.39
CA HIS A 142 2.99 0.40 30.42
C HIS A 142 1.98 1.20 31.25
N SER A 143 0.69 1.02 31.02
CA SER A 143 -0.35 1.63 31.85
C SER A 143 -0.47 0.89 33.16
N PRO A 144 -0.47 1.58 34.31
CA PRO A 144 -0.68 0.93 35.58
C PRO A 144 -2.10 0.38 35.74
#